data_95f6c48c8e3b52d1df8f57ebcf10a109
#
_entry.id   95f6c48c8e3b52d1df8f57ebcf10a109
#
_cell.length_a   1.000
_cell.length_b   1.000
_cell.length_c   1.000
_cell.angle_alpha   90.00
_cell.angle_beta   90.00
_cell.angle_gamma   90.00
#
_symmetry.space_group_name_H-M   'P 1'
#
loop_
_entity.id
_entity.type
_entity.pdbx_description
1 polymer ?
#
loop_
_entity_poly.entity_id
_entity_poly.type
_entity_poly.pdbx_seq_one_letter_code
_entity_poly.pdbx_strand_id
1 'polypeptide(L)'
;EYSGITGLRQQGFQEIDMVSMAKPVTKYAVQVRDPKNIVRELNLAWQIANTGRKGPVLIDLPMNVQRGEVEDPAYDMEFSEEEIETSVYGKNDPENGAAFYRDAVAKADSSDGAEAAEYILNKIRTAKRPVFMIGHGASGEAEKMLTDLARAHHIPVITSVLARSALSFDDPLNFGC
;
A
#
# COMPACT_ATOMS: atom_id res chain seq x y z
N GLU A 1 20.23 15.25 9.25
CA GLU A 1 20.75 13.85 9.11
C GLU A 1 20.84 13.20 10.48
N TYR A 2 20.18 12.07 10.67
CA TYR A 2 20.31 11.27 11.89
C TYR A 2 21.56 10.38 11.79
N SER A 3 22.61 10.74 12.48
CA SER A 3 23.89 10.00 12.42
C SER A 3 23.85 8.68 13.22
N GLY A 4 22.93 8.54 14.15
CA GLY A 4 22.86 7.42 15.08
C GLY A 4 24.03 7.37 16.06
N ILE A 5 24.83 8.42 16.18
CA ILE A 5 25.94 8.48 17.12
C ILE A 5 25.39 8.66 18.54
N THR A 6 25.72 7.72 19.41
CA THR A 6 25.36 7.78 20.84
C THR A 6 26.44 8.50 21.64
N GLY A 7 26.05 9.13 22.76
CA GLY A 7 26.97 9.81 23.65
C GLY A 7 27.22 11.29 23.33
N LEU A 8 26.60 11.84 22.34
CA LEU A 8 26.61 13.28 22.08
C LEU A 8 25.67 14.01 23.06
N ARG A 9 26.10 15.16 23.58
CA ARG A 9 25.25 16.00 24.43
C ARG A 9 24.05 16.60 23.71
N GLN A 10 24.20 16.82 22.41
CA GLN A 10 23.19 17.45 21.55
C GLN A 10 23.36 16.96 20.12
N GLN A 11 22.28 16.61 19.50
CA GLN A 11 22.24 16.29 18.08
C GLN A 11 22.35 17.55 17.22
N GLY A 12 22.69 17.39 15.95
CA GLY A 12 22.77 18.48 15.00
C GLY A 12 21.41 19.16 14.78
N PHE A 13 21.44 20.40 14.34
CA PHE A 13 20.24 21.11 13.92
C PHE A 13 19.56 20.36 12.78
N GLN A 14 18.28 20.06 12.92
CA GLN A 14 17.49 19.19 12.01
C GLN A 14 17.91 17.71 11.97
N GLU A 15 18.72 17.25 12.90
CA GLU A 15 19.04 15.84 13.03
C GLU A 15 17.90 15.12 13.75
N ILE A 16 17.14 14.31 13.01
CA ILE A 16 15.97 13.59 13.51
C ILE A 16 15.95 12.16 12.94
N ASP A 17 15.50 11.20 13.72
CA ASP A 17 15.29 9.82 13.26
C ASP A 17 14.00 9.70 12.45
N MET A 18 14.09 10.07 11.17
CA MET A 18 12.96 10.00 10.24
C MET A 18 12.50 8.58 9.99
N VAL A 19 13.43 7.60 10.03
CA VAL A 19 13.09 6.19 9.78
C VAL A 19 12.19 5.66 10.89
N SER A 20 12.56 5.86 12.16
CA SER A 20 11.72 5.42 13.28
C SER A 20 10.36 6.12 13.32
N MET A 21 10.30 7.39 12.92
CA MET A 21 9.04 8.13 12.84
C MET A 21 8.13 7.65 11.70
N ALA A 22 8.71 7.24 10.58
CA ALA A 22 7.96 6.80 9.41
C ALA A 22 7.50 5.33 9.48
N LYS A 23 8.20 4.49 10.23
CA LYS A 23 7.89 3.06 10.38
C LYS A 23 6.40 2.74 10.58
N PRO A 24 5.68 3.38 11.52
CA PRO A 24 4.29 3.00 11.80
C PRO A 24 3.30 3.41 10.69
N VAL A 25 3.71 4.25 9.76
CA VAL A 25 2.84 4.80 8.69
C VAL A 25 3.28 4.45 7.28
N THR A 26 4.34 3.66 7.13
CA THR A 26 4.89 3.23 5.84
C THR A 26 5.07 1.72 5.76
N LYS A 27 5.08 1.18 4.54
CA LYS A 27 5.40 -0.23 4.29
C LYS A 27 6.90 -0.50 4.45
N TYR A 28 7.73 0.50 4.17
CA TYR A 28 9.18 0.42 4.23
C TYR A 28 9.75 1.80 4.54
N ALA A 29 10.73 1.86 5.40
CA ALA A 29 11.50 3.08 5.63
C ALA A 29 12.98 2.73 5.87
N VAL A 30 13.86 3.38 5.16
CA VAL A 30 15.31 3.13 5.23
C VAL A 30 16.11 4.42 5.14
N GLN A 31 17.20 4.52 5.90
CA GLN A 31 18.23 5.50 5.68
C GLN A 31 19.37 4.85 4.89
N VAL A 32 19.63 5.34 3.70
CA VAL A 32 20.75 4.87 2.87
C VAL A 32 22.05 5.45 3.43
N ARG A 33 22.99 4.60 3.80
CA ARG A 33 24.26 5.00 4.40
C ARG A 33 25.47 4.91 3.47
N ASP A 34 25.35 4.11 2.41
CA ASP A 34 26.36 3.93 1.37
C ASP A 34 25.76 4.35 0.02
N PRO A 35 26.38 5.30 -0.70
CA PRO A 35 25.93 5.72 -2.03
C PRO A 35 25.73 4.56 -3.02
N LYS A 36 26.52 3.50 -2.92
CA LYS A 36 26.42 2.31 -3.76
C LYS A 36 25.08 1.59 -3.65
N ASN A 37 24.39 1.76 -2.53
CA ASN A 37 23.09 1.11 -2.27
C ASN A 37 21.89 1.94 -2.73
N ILE A 38 22.09 3.18 -3.21
CA ILE A 38 20.96 4.07 -3.57
C ILE A 38 20.02 3.40 -4.58
N VAL A 39 20.58 2.86 -5.67
CA VAL A 39 19.76 2.29 -6.74
C VAL A 39 19.02 1.05 -6.27
N ARG A 40 19.70 0.19 -5.51
CA ARG A 40 19.07 -0.99 -4.92
C ARG A 40 17.90 -0.60 -4.01
N GLU A 41 18.11 0.34 -3.09
CA GLU A 41 17.07 0.76 -2.14
C GLU A 41 15.90 1.46 -2.82
N LEU A 42 16.16 2.25 -3.88
CA LEU A 42 15.10 2.86 -4.68
C LEU A 42 14.23 1.81 -5.40
N ASN A 43 14.86 0.83 -6.06
CA ASN A 43 14.14 -0.25 -6.74
C ASN A 43 13.35 -1.11 -5.76
N LEU A 44 13.95 -1.50 -4.63
CA LEU A 44 13.28 -2.27 -3.59
C LEU A 44 12.08 -1.51 -3.02
N ALA A 45 12.26 -0.24 -2.67
CA ALA A 45 11.19 0.59 -2.15
C ALA A 45 10.04 0.76 -3.17
N TRP A 46 10.37 0.94 -4.46
CA TRP A 46 9.37 1.02 -5.52
C TRP A 46 8.55 -0.27 -5.64
N GLN A 47 9.20 -1.42 -5.62
CA GLN A 47 8.51 -2.70 -5.69
C GLN A 47 7.65 -2.93 -4.44
N ILE A 48 8.16 -2.66 -3.23
CA ILE A 48 7.38 -2.75 -1.98
C ILE A 48 6.15 -1.84 -2.03
N ALA A 49 6.31 -0.60 -2.50
CA ALA A 49 5.19 0.34 -2.60
C ALA A 49 4.06 -0.18 -3.49
N ASN A 50 4.40 -0.93 -4.54
CA ASN A 50 3.47 -1.41 -5.55
C ASN A 50 3.00 -2.86 -5.36
N THR A 51 3.63 -3.65 -4.48
CA THR A 51 3.28 -5.05 -4.24
C THR A 51 2.10 -5.16 -3.25
N GLY A 52 1.19 -6.08 -3.53
CA GLY A 52 -0.01 -6.29 -2.72
C GLY A 52 -0.84 -5.00 -2.59
N ARG A 53 -1.31 -4.67 -1.38
CA ARG A 53 -1.94 -3.37 -1.16
C ARG A 53 -0.90 -2.27 -1.28
N LYS A 54 -1.04 -1.42 -2.29
CA LYS A 54 -0.15 -0.27 -2.52
C LYS A 54 -0.14 0.66 -1.30
N GLY A 55 1.05 1.15 -0.95
CA GLY A 55 1.21 2.00 0.23
C GLY A 55 2.52 2.77 0.23
N PRO A 56 2.66 3.76 1.11
CA PRO A 56 3.81 4.63 1.14
C PRO A 56 5.09 3.92 1.60
N VAL A 57 6.22 4.40 1.10
CA VAL A 57 7.57 4.06 1.55
C VAL A 57 8.36 5.34 1.80
N LEU A 58 9.39 5.27 2.63
CA LEU A 58 10.28 6.40 2.90
C LEU A 58 11.73 5.98 2.68
N ILE A 59 12.47 6.79 1.93
CA ILE A 59 13.92 6.64 1.77
C ILE A 59 14.56 7.94 2.26
N ASP A 60 15.35 7.85 3.30
CA ASP A 60 16.16 8.94 3.82
C ASP A 60 17.54 8.91 3.15
N LEU A 61 17.88 9.98 2.43
CA LEU A 61 19.14 10.14 1.72
C LEU A 61 19.96 11.26 2.37
N PRO A 62 20.88 10.94 3.28
CA PRO A 62 21.77 11.90 3.88
C PRO A 62 22.61 12.66 2.85
N MET A 63 22.99 13.91 3.13
CA MET A 63 23.68 14.80 2.21
C MET A 63 25.02 14.23 1.69
N ASN A 64 25.75 13.52 2.53
CA ASN A 64 26.99 12.85 2.14
C ASN A 64 26.72 11.71 1.14
N VAL A 65 25.63 11.00 1.28
CA VAL A 65 25.20 9.93 0.37
C VAL A 65 24.77 10.54 -0.98
N GLN A 66 24.01 11.64 -0.97
CA GLN A 66 23.57 12.33 -2.18
C GLN A 66 24.76 12.88 -3.02
N ARG A 67 25.88 13.17 -2.37
CA ARG A 67 27.10 13.65 -3.03
C ARG A 67 28.09 12.56 -3.36
N GLY A 68 27.80 11.33 -2.97
CA GLY A 68 28.65 10.17 -3.24
C GLY A 68 28.59 9.76 -4.70
N GLU A 69 29.64 9.13 -5.17
CA GLU A 69 29.69 8.52 -6.49
C GLU A 69 28.93 7.19 -6.48
N VAL A 70 28.10 6.98 -7.48
CA VAL A 70 27.39 5.72 -7.72
C VAL A 70 28.04 5.09 -8.96
N GLU A 71 28.61 3.91 -8.78
CA GLU A 71 29.09 3.11 -9.91
C GLU A 71 27.91 2.69 -10.79
N ASP A 72 28.12 2.55 -12.11
CA ASP A 72 27.10 2.30 -13.13
C ASP A 72 25.98 1.34 -12.65
N PRO A 73 24.79 1.85 -12.38
CA PRO A 73 23.78 1.07 -11.67
C PRO A 73 22.99 0.21 -12.65
N ALA A 74 22.74 -1.05 -12.29
CA ALA A 74 21.66 -1.79 -12.90
C ALA A 74 20.33 -1.15 -12.48
N TYR A 75 19.71 -0.37 -13.37
CA TYR A 75 18.46 0.35 -13.08
C TYR A 75 17.25 -0.58 -12.91
N ASP A 76 17.27 -1.76 -13.53
CA ASP A 76 16.20 -2.73 -13.47
C ASP A 76 16.59 -3.92 -12.58
N MET A 77 16.54 -3.72 -11.27
CA MET A 77 16.72 -4.79 -10.30
C MET A 77 15.37 -5.43 -9.96
N GLU A 78 15.23 -6.70 -10.19
CA GLU A 78 14.11 -7.49 -9.70
C GLU A 78 14.48 -8.13 -8.36
N PHE A 79 13.55 -8.07 -7.40
CA PHE A 79 13.68 -8.70 -6.10
C PHE A 79 12.72 -9.87 -6.00
N SER A 80 13.15 -10.93 -5.33
CA SER A 80 12.28 -12.07 -5.06
C SER A 80 11.12 -11.68 -4.12
N GLU A 81 10.02 -12.41 -4.19
CA GLU A 81 8.90 -12.21 -3.27
C GLU A 81 9.36 -12.31 -1.80
N GLU A 82 10.28 -13.21 -1.50
CA GLU A 82 10.85 -13.36 -0.16
C GLU A 82 11.62 -12.12 0.30
N GLU A 83 12.44 -11.52 -0.57
CA GLU A 83 13.17 -10.27 -0.24
C GLU A 83 12.21 -9.11 -0.02
N ILE A 84 11.19 -8.98 -0.86
CA ILE A 84 10.15 -7.96 -0.71
C ILE A 84 9.42 -8.17 0.61
N GLU A 85 8.97 -9.39 0.88
CA GLU A 85 8.23 -9.71 2.08
C GLU A 85 9.03 -9.52 3.37
N THR A 86 10.30 -9.91 3.39
CA THR A 86 11.17 -9.73 4.57
C THR A 86 11.55 -8.28 4.82
N SER A 87 11.54 -7.45 3.78
CA SER A 87 11.84 -6.03 3.86
C SER A 87 10.65 -5.19 4.33
N VAL A 88 9.41 -5.66 4.16
CA VAL A 88 8.21 -4.95 4.64
C VAL A 88 8.17 -4.96 6.16
N TYR A 89 8.03 -3.77 6.76
CA TYR A 89 7.93 -3.66 8.21
C TYR A 89 6.76 -4.46 8.77
N GLY A 90 7.05 -5.18 9.83
CA GLY A 90 6.07 -5.83 10.66
C GLY A 90 5.90 -7.33 10.40
N LYS A 91 6.61 -7.98 9.47
CA LYS A 91 6.55 -9.45 9.39
C LYS A 91 7.17 -10.12 10.62
N ASN A 92 8.11 -9.43 11.28
CA ASN A 92 8.81 -9.90 12.48
C ASN A 92 8.61 -9.01 13.74
N ASP A 93 7.68 -8.04 13.69
CA ASP A 93 7.40 -7.18 14.83
C ASP A 93 5.93 -7.34 15.25
N PRO A 94 5.64 -8.23 16.22
CA PRO A 94 4.28 -8.49 16.70
C PRO A 94 3.65 -7.30 17.43
N GLU A 95 4.43 -6.30 17.83
CA GLU A 95 3.94 -5.14 18.60
C GLU A 95 3.45 -3.97 17.73
N ASN A 96 3.86 -3.92 16.47
CA ASN A 96 3.42 -2.86 15.54
C ASN A 96 2.31 -3.38 14.63
N GLY A 97 1.11 -2.88 14.76
CA GLY A 97 -0.16 -3.22 14.07
C GLY A 97 -0.16 -3.58 12.57
N ALA A 98 1.01 -3.70 11.95
CA ALA A 98 1.20 -4.24 10.61
C ALA A 98 0.82 -5.73 10.49
N ALA A 99 0.77 -6.49 11.60
CA ALA A 99 0.29 -7.86 11.63
C ALA A 99 -1.19 -7.96 11.17
N PHE A 100 -2.04 -7.02 11.61
CA PHE A 100 -3.44 -6.98 11.20
C PHE A 100 -3.61 -6.75 9.68
N TYR A 101 -2.78 -5.87 9.11
CA TYR A 101 -2.81 -5.58 7.67
C TYR A 101 -2.34 -6.77 6.82
N ARG A 102 -1.36 -7.54 7.29
CA ARG A 102 -0.81 -8.71 6.57
C ARG A 102 -1.74 -9.89 6.53
N ASP A 103 -2.38 -10.20 7.65
CA ASP A 103 -3.38 -11.27 7.71
C ASP A 103 -4.57 -10.98 6.78
N ALA A 104 -4.94 -9.72 6.64
CA ALA A 104 -6.01 -9.31 5.74
C ALA A 104 -5.58 -9.40 4.26
N VAL A 105 -4.34 -8.99 3.93
CA VAL A 105 -3.80 -9.07 2.56
C VAL A 105 -3.48 -10.51 2.17
N ALA A 106 -2.82 -11.28 3.03
CA ALA A 106 -2.52 -12.70 2.78
C ALA A 106 -3.79 -13.55 2.62
N LYS A 107 -4.85 -13.25 3.37
CA LYS A 107 -6.15 -13.91 3.19
C LYS A 107 -6.86 -13.47 1.91
N ALA A 108 -6.67 -12.22 1.46
CA ALA A 108 -7.22 -11.75 0.20
C ALA A 108 -6.48 -12.35 -1.01
N ASP A 109 -5.16 -12.51 -0.92
CA ASP A 109 -4.34 -13.09 -1.99
C ASP A 109 -4.40 -14.64 -2.03
N SER A 110 -4.68 -15.30 -0.91
CA SER A 110 -4.77 -16.77 -0.80
C SER A 110 -6.16 -17.32 -1.04
N SER A 111 -7.21 -16.49 -1.03
CA SER A 111 -8.53 -16.95 -1.43
C SER A 111 -8.57 -17.11 -2.95
N ASP A 112 -8.87 -18.31 -3.41
CA ASP A 112 -9.22 -18.53 -4.81
C ASP A 112 -10.33 -17.51 -5.18
N GLY A 113 -9.97 -16.54 -6.02
CA GLY A 113 -10.88 -15.46 -6.41
C GLY A 113 -12.21 -15.99 -6.95
N ALA A 114 -12.24 -17.21 -7.50
CA ALA A 114 -13.43 -17.88 -7.97
C ALA A 114 -14.35 -18.28 -6.81
N GLU A 115 -13.83 -18.82 -5.71
CA GLU A 115 -14.64 -19.19 -4.54
C GLU A 115 -15.24 -17.95 -3.87
N ALA A 116 -14.46 -16.90 -3.72
CA ALA A 116 -14.92 -15.62 -3.18
C ALA A 116 -16.01 -14.99 -4.07
N ALA A 117 -15.83 -15.02 -5.40
CA ALA A 117 -16.81 -14.52 -6.35
C ALA A 117 -18.12 -15.32 -6.29
N GLU A 118 -18.06 -16.65 -6.24
CA GLU A 118 -19.26 -17.50 -6.11
C GLU A 118 -19.99 -17.23 -4.80
N TYR A 119 -19.27 -17.09 -3.68
CA TYR A 119 -19.87 -16.72 -2.41
C TYR A 119 -20.61 -15.37 -2.49
N ILE A 120 -19.99 -14.34 -3.06
CA ILE A 120 -20.59 -13.01 -3.21
C ILE A 120 -21.82 -13.08 -4.14
N LEU A 121 -21.73 -13.75 -5.28
CA LEU A 121 -22.84 -13.91 -6.22
C LEU A 121 -24.01 -14.62 -5.56
N ASN A 122 -23.76 -15.65 -4.75
CA ASN A 122 -24.82 -16.34 -4.03
C ASN A 122 -25.48 -15.42 -2.98
N LYS A 123 -24.71 -14.60 -2.28
CA LYS A 123 -25.25 -13.59 -1.35
C LYS A 123 -26.12 -12.56 -2.08
N ILE A 124 -25.70 -12.07 -3.24
CA ILE A 124 -26.49 -11.14 -4.06
C ILE A 124 -27.81 -11.79 -4.50
N ARG A 125 -27.77 -13.03 -5.00
CA ARG A 125 -28.96 -13.77 -5.46
C ARG A 125 -29.97 -14.06 -4.37
N THR A 126 -29.51 -14.28 -3.15
CA THR A 126 -30.37 -14.63 -2.00
C THR A 126 -30.81 -13.41 -1.18
N ALA A 127 -30.18 -12.27 -1.37
CA ALA A 127 -30.52 -11.04 -0.65
C ALA A 127 -31.86 -10.46 -1.17
N LYS A 128 -32.71 -10.05 -0.25
CA LYS A 128 -33.98 -9.38 -0.61
C LYS A 128 -33.79 -7.93 -1.05
N ARG A 129 -32.77 -7.27 -0.54
CA ARG A 129 -32.40 -5.87 -0.81
C ARG A 129 -30.89 -5.70 -0.78
N PRO A 130 -30.19 -6.15 -1.84
CA PRO A 130 -28.74 -5.97 -1.94
C PRO A 130 -28.40 -4.48 -2.12
N VAL A 131 -27.31 -4.04 -1.55
CA VAL A 131 -26.72 -2.71 -1.74
C VAL A 131 -25.22 -2.88 -1.91
N PHE A 132 -24.63 -2.19 -2.85
CA PHE A 132 -23.18 -2.13 -2.98
C PHE A 132 -22.65 -0.93 -2.23
N MET A 133 -21.58 -1.14 -1.45
CA MET A 133 -20.79 -0.07 -0.86
C MET A 133 -19.42 -0.06 -1.53
N ILE A 134 -19.15 0.97 -2.33
CA ILE A 134 -17.91 1.10 -3.08
C ILE A 134 -16.96 2.04 -2.32
N GLY A 135 -15.79 1.53 -1.97
CA GLY A 135 -14.71 2.30 -1.38
C GLY A 135 -13.63 2.64 -2.42
N HIS A 136 -12.73 3.56 -2.08
CA HIS A 136 -11.63 4.00 -2.97
C HIS A 136 -10.67 2.86 -3.39
N GLY A 137 -10.63 1.76 -2.64
CA GLY A 137 -9.84 0.58 -3.02
C GLY A 137 -10.33 -0.12 -4.29
N ALA A 138 -11.60 0.08 -4.68
CA ALA A 138 -12.17 -0.43 -5.93
C ALA A 138 -12.02 0.62 -7.04
N SER A 139 -10.80 1.05 -7.37
CA SER A 139 -10.52 2.05 -8.40
C SER A 139 -10.24 1.41 -9.77
N GLY A 140 -10.44 2.17 -10.85
CA GLY A 140 -10.14 1.75 -12.22
C GLY A 140 -11.09 0.68 -12.74
N GLU A 141 -10.56 -0.43 -13.23
CA GLU A 141 -11.34 -1.49 -13.85
C GLU A 141 -12.33 -2.15 -12.89
N ALA A 142 -11.93 -2.38 -11.64
CA ALA A 142 -12.80 -2.96 -10.62
C ALA A 142 -14.01 -2.06 -10.32
N GLU A 143 -13.82 -0.75 -10.26
CA GLU A 143 -14.91 0.22 -10.08
C GLU A 143 -15.90 0.15 -11.22
N LYS A 144 -15.40 0.12 -12.48
CA LYS A 144 -16.22 -0.01 -13.66
C LYS A 144 -17.02 -1.32 -13.65
N MET A 145 -16.38 -2.45 -13.37
CA MET A 145 -17.07 -3.75 -13.32
C MET A 145 -18.17 -3.77 -12.26
N LEU A 146 -17.92 -3.22 -11.07
CA LEU A 146 -18.92 -3.15 -10.00
C LEU A 146 -20.08 -2.24 -10.35
N THR A 147 -19.84 -1.09 -10.98
CA THR A 147 -20.92 -0.19 -11.41
C THR A 147 -21.73 -0.77 -12.58
N ASP A 148 -21.09 -1.47 -13.51
CA ASP A 148 -21.78 -2.16 -14.59
C ASP A 148 -22.65 -3.31 -14.06
N LEU A 149 -22.15 -4.08 -13.08
CA LEU A 149 -22.93 -5.11 -12.40
C LEU A 149 -24.12 -4.51 -11.64
N ALA A 150 -23.91 -3.39 -10.94
CA ALA A 150 -24.98 -2.68 -10.25
C ALA A 150 -26.09 -2.25 -11.20
N ARG A 151 -25.74 -1.68 -12.37
CA ARG A 151 -26.70 -1.27 -13.41
C ARG A 151 -27.44 -2.46 -14.01
N ALA A 152 -26.73 -3.55 -14.33
CA ALA A 152 -27.33 -4.75 -14.90
C ALA A 152 -28.39 -5.39 -13.99
N HIS A 153 -28.22 -5.28 -12.68
CA HIS A 153 -29.09 -5.89 -11.68
C HIS A 153 -29.92 -4.89 -10.87
N HIS A 154 -29.90 -3.62 -11.22
CA HIS A 154 -30.60 -2.54 -10.51
C HIS A 154 -30.28 -2.50 -8.99
N ILE A 155 -29.02 -2.70 -8.64
CA ILE A 155 -28.56 -2.70 -7.24
C ILE A 155 -28.16 -1.27 -6.86
N PRO A 156 -28.76 -0.70 -5.81
CA PRO A 156 -28.37 0.59 -5.27
C PRO A 156 -26.89 0.60 -4.86
N VAL A 157 -26.23 1.74 -5.08
CA VAL A 157 -24.82 1.95 -4.74
C VAL A 157 -24.68 3.12 -3.77
N ILE A 158 -23.95 2.90 -2.70
CA ILE A 158 -23.44 3.95 -1.83
C ILE A 158 -21.92 3.99 -1.96
N THR A 159 -21.32 5.16 -1.79
CA THR A 159 -19.87 5.29 -1.93
C THR A 159 -19.23 5.83 -0.67
N SER A 160 -17.97 5.51 -0.43
CA SER A 160 -17.18 6.28 0.52
C SER A 160 -16.87 7.67 -0.04
N VAL A 161 -16.53 8.61 0.84
CA VAL A 161 -16.19 10.00 0.42
C VAL A 161 -15.12 10.05 -0.66
N LEU A 162 -14.14 9.17 -0.62
CA LEU A 162 -13.06 9.10 -1.61
C LEU A 162 -13.42 8.38 -2.91
N ALA A 163 -14.56 7.70 -2.97
CA ALA A 163 -15.06 6.97 -4.13
C ALA A 163 -16.29 7.64 -4.79
N ARG A 164 -16.54 8.92 -4.49
CA ARG A 164 -17.72 9.64 -4.97
C ARG A 164 -17.82 9.76 -6.49
N SER A 165 -16.71 9.60 -7.20
CA SER A 165 -16.65 9.61 -8.67
C SER A 165 -17.08 8.29 -9.32
N ALA A 166 -17.30 7.23 -8.55
CA ALA A 166 -17.65 5.91 -9.09
C ALA A 166 -18.97 5.92 -9.88
N LEU A 167 -19.95 6.71 -9.47
CA LEU A 167 -21.17 6.96 -10.23
C LEU A 167 -21.44 8.46 -10.36
N SER A 168 -22.02 8.84 -11.50
CA SER A 168 -22.51 10.21 -11.66
C SER A 168 -23.54 10.55 -10.58
N PHE A 169 -23.61 11.82 -10.21
CA PHE A 169 -24.60 12.31 -9.27
C PHE A 169 -26.05 12.08 -9.76
N ASP A 170 -26.24 12.12 -11.07
CA ASP A 170 -27.56 11.91 -11.71
C ASP A 170 -27.88 10.44 -11.99
N ASP A 171 -26.98 9.49 -11.64
CA ASP A 171 -27.24 8.06 -11.82
C ASP A 171 -28.32 7.61 -10.83
N PRO A 172 -29.42 7.00 -11.31
CA PRO A 172 -30.54 6.61 -10.46
C PRO A 172 -30.18 5.55 -9.40
N LEU A 173 -29.04 4.90 -9.54
CA LEU A 173 -28.53 3.96 -8.56
C LEU A 173 -27.57 4.58 -7.54
N ASN A 174 -27.22 5.86 -7.68
CA ASN A 174 -26.36 6.56 -6.74
C ASN A 174 -27.18 7.07 -5.54
N PHE A 175 -26.97 6.44 -4.40
CA PHE A 175 -27.64 6.81 -3.14
C PHE A 175 -26.75 7.65 -2.21
N GLY A 176 -25.64 8.18 -2.76
CA GLY A 176 -24.74 9.09 -2.05
C GLY A 176 -23.63 8.40 -1.25
N CYS A 177 -23.10 9.13 -0.27
CA CYS A 177 -21.99 8.69 0.58
C CYS A 177 -22.25 9.01 2.06
#